data_24c4970abf9381351f3ef837b8147568
#
_entry.id   24c4970abf9381351f3ef837b8147568
#
_cell.length_a   1.000
_cell.length_b   1.000
_cell.length_c   1.000
_cell.angle_alpha   90.00
_cell.angle_beta   90.00
_cell.angle_gamma   90.00
#
_symmetry.space_group_name_H-M   'P 1'
#
loop_
_entity.id
_entity.type
_entity.pdbx_description
1 polymer ?
#
loop_
_entity_poly.entity_id
_entity_poly.type
_entity_poly.pdbx_seq_one_letter_code
_entity_poly.pdbx_strand_id
1 'polypeptide(L)'
;MNWWISVCVEFPDCRDRSNHDGIGIDFGIKDLAICSDGNTYKNINKSQTVKKLEKCKRRLQRSVSRKYEHNKKGGSYCKTNNIVKKEKLLLKVNHRLANIRKDYLNQTTSEIVNRKPRFICIEDLNVSGMIKNRHYKCE
;
A
#
# COMPACT_ATOMS: atom_id res chain seq x y z
N MET A 1 -22.66 -0.67 -6.54
CA MET A 1 -22.78 -1.91 -5.76
C MET A 1 -21.66 -2.82 -6.21
N ASN A 2 -20.84 -3.33 -5.31
CA ASN A 2 -19.80 -4.30 -5.64
C ASN A 2 -20.30 -5.66 -5.18
N TRP A 3 -20.33 -6.63 -6.09
CA TRP A 3 -20.69 -8.01 -5.78
C TRP A 3 -19.41 -8.78 -5.46
N TRP A 4 -19.46 -9.57 -4.40
CA TRP A 4 -18.39 -10.47 -3.99
C TRP A 4 -18.90 -11.90 -4.06
N ILE A 5 -18.14 -12.76 -4.72
CA ILE A 5 -18.40 -14.21 -4.73
C ILE A 5 -17.27 -14.87 -3.97
N SER A 6 -17.59 -15.64 -2.95
CA SER A 6 -16.65 -16.50 -2.23
C SER A 6 -16.88 -17.94 -2.67
N VAL A 7 -15.82 -18.58 -3.14
CA VAL A 7 -15.85 -19.99 -3.54
C VAL A 7 -14.90 -20.74 -2.62
N CYS A 8 -15.41 -21.74 -1.92
CA CYS A 8 -14.59 -22.68 -1.15
C CYS A 8 -14.11 -23.79 -2.09
N VAL A 9 -12.80 -23.96 -2.20
CA VAL A 9 -12.19 -25.00 -3.03
C VAL A 9 -11.27 -25.83 -2.16
N GLU A 10 -11.45 -27.14 -2.17
CA GLU A 10 -10.49 -28.07 -1.57
C GLU A 10 -9.34 -28.28 -2.55
N PHE A 11 -8.13 -27.91 -2.12
CA PHE A 11 -6.91 -28.24 -2.83
C PHE A 11 -6.27 -29.49 -2.20
N PRO A 12 -5.82 -30.47 -3.00
CA PRO A 12 -4.97 -31.52 -2.48
C PRO A 12 -3.75 -30.90 -1.80
N ASP A 13 -3.38 -31.42 -0.64
CA ASP A 13 -2.22 -30.95 0.13
C ASP A 13 -0.91 -31.28 -0.62
N CYS A 14 -0.58 -30.48 -1.60
CA CYS A 14 0.65 -30.59 -2.39
C CYS A 14 1.82 -30.01 -1.59
N ARG A 15 2.06 -30.52 -0.38
CA ARG A 15 3.28 -30.24 0.36
C ARG A 15 4.44 -31.04 -0.23
N ASP A 16 4.82 -30.74 -1.44
CA ASP A 16 6.15 -31.12 -1.91
C ASP A 16 7.14 -30.48 -0.96
N ARG A 17 7.83 -31.29 -0.18
CA ARG A 17 8.94 -30.84 0.65
C ARG A 17 10.02 -30.36 -0.30
N SER A 18 10.02 -29.06 -0.57
CA SER A 18 11.07 -28.47 -1.38
C SER A 18 12.38 -28.55 -0.59
N ASN A 19 13.41 -29.07 -1.21
CA ASN A 19 14.80 -29.11 -0.68
C ASN A 19 15.46 -27.72 -0.72
N HIS A 20 14.69 -26.63 -0.77
CA HIS A 20 15.23 -25.28 -0.83
C HIS A 20 15.58 -24.76 0.56
N ASP A 21 16.72 -24.10 0.66
CA ASP A 21 17.16 -23.40 1.85
C ASP A 21 16.17 -22.32 2.27
N GLY A 22 16.29 -21.86 3.53
CA GLY A 22 15.48 -20.75 4.02
C GLY A 22 15.79 -19.46 3.28
N ILE A 23 14.80 -18.55 3.21
CA ILE A 23 14.96 -17.22 2.64
C ILE A 23 14.93 -16.19 3.76
N GLY A 24 15.99 -15.38 3.90
CA GLY A 24 16.00 -14.17 4.71
C GLY A 24 15.45 -12.99 3.92
N ILE A 25 14.61 -12.15 4.54
CA ILE A 25 14.04 -10.96 3.91
C ILE A 25 14.32 -9.75 4.80
N ASP A 26 15.01 -8.77 4.24
CA ASP A 26 15.22 -7.45 4.84
C ASP A 26 14.26 -6.45 4.20
N PHE A 27 13.54 -5.67 5.04
CA PHE A 27 12.61 -4.63 4.59
C PHE A 27 13.24 -3.25 4.67
N GLY A 28 13.15 -2.50 3.57
CA GLY A 28 13.75 -1.19 3.47
C GLY A 28 12.83 -0.09 2.94
N ILE A 29 13.28 1.16 3.06
CA ILE A 29 12.60 2.34 2.50
C ILE A 29 12.95 2.54 1.02
N LYS A 30 14.18 2.26 0.65
CA LYS A 30 14.66 2.40 -0.73
C LYS A 30 14.05 1.33 -1.63
N ASP A 31 14.18 0.12 -1.23
CA ASP A 31 13.55 -1.05 -1.83
C ASP A 31 12.55 -1.63 -0.82
N LEU A 32 11.50 -2.29 -1.29
CA LEU A 32 10.47 -2.86 -0.43
C LEU A 32 11.02 -4.04 0.36
N ALA A 33 11.72 -4.93 -0.32
CA ALA A 33 12.30 -6.13 0.27
C ALA A 33 13.55 -6.55 -0.50
N ILE A 34 14.56 -7.00 0.24
CA ILE A 34 15.79 -7.60 -0.29
C ILE A 34 15.85 -9.02 0.26
N CYS A 35 15.89 -10.00 -0.63
CA CYS A 35 15.96 -11.40 -0.26
C CYS A 35 17.40 -11.90 -0.27
N SER A 36 17.72 -12.86 0.60
CA SER A 36 19.06 -13.49 0.68
C SER A 36 19.46 -14.24 -0.60
N ASP A 37 18.50 -14.58 -1.45
CA ASP A 37 18.71 -15.19 -2.77
C ASP A 37 19.12 -14.18 -3.87
N GLY A 38 19.34 -12.91 -3.51
CA GLY A 38 19.74 -11.82 -4.41
C GLY A 38 18.57 -11.08 -5.09
N ASN A 39 17.33 -11.52 -4.89
CA ASN A 39 16.19 -10.83 -5.47
C ASN A 39 15.83 -9.58 -4.69
N THR A 40 15.56 -8.49 -5.41
CA THR A 40 15.24 -7.19 -4.82
C THR A 40 13.92 -6.68 -5.36
N TYR A 41 12.98 -6.37 -4.48
CA TYR A 41 11.68 -5.81 -4.79
C TYR A 41 11.67 -4.31 -4.57
N LYS A 42 11.44 -3.56 -5.64
CA LYS A 42 11.47 -2.09 -5.60
C LYS A 42 10.29 -1.52 -4.84
N ASN A 43 10.46 -0.36 -4.21
CA ASN A 43 9.36 0.33 -3.53
C ASN A 43 8.38 0.92 -4.55
N ILE A 44 7.16 0.38 -4.62
CA ILE A 44 6.10 0.80 -5.55
C ILE A 44 5.73 2.28 -5.39
N ASN A 45 5.89 2.86 -4.20
CA ASN A 45 5.60 4.28 -3.95
C ASN A 45 6.51 5.21 -4.76
N LYS A 46 7.67 4.74 -5.22
CA LYS A 46 8.59 5.50 -6.08
C LYS A 46 8.19 5.45 -7.57
N SER A 47 7.22 4.64 -7.94
CA SER A 47 6.74 4.52 -9.32
C SER A 47 6.09 5.83 -9.81
N GLN A 48 6.23 6.09 -11.11
CA GLN A 48 5.63 7.27 -11.76
C GLN A 48 4.10 7.30 -11.60
N THR A 49 3.46 6.14 -11.68
CA THR A 49 2.00 6.00 -11.55
C THR A 49 1.53 6.41 -10.17
N VAL A 50 2.16 5.91 -9.10
CA VAL A 50 1.81 6.27 -7.73
C VAL A 50 2.08 7.75 -7.46
N LYS A 51 3.23 8.29 -7.89
CA LYS A 51 3.56 9.71 -7.75
C LYS A 51 2.52 10.62 -8.44
N LYS A 52 2.07 10.25 -9.66
CA LYS A 52 1.01 10.99 -10.36
C LYS A 52 -0.32 10.97 -9.60
N LEU A 53 -0.73 9.82 -9.09
CA LEU A 53 -1.95 9.67 -8.30
C LEU A 53 -1.88 10.43 -6.97
N GLU A 54 -0.74 10.41 -6.27
CA GLU A 54 -0.55 11.19 -5.04
C GLU A 54 -0.59 12.70 -5.30
N LYS A 55 -0.03 13.15 -6.42
CA LYS A 55 -0.15 14.57 -6.84
C LYS A 55 -1.61 14.94 -7.12
N CYS A 56 -2.36 14.04 -7.78
CA CYS A 56 -3.80 14.21 -8.01
C CYS A 56 -4.58 14.25 -6.69
N LYS A 57 -4.33 13.32 -5.77
CA LYS A 57 -4.91 13.29 -4.43
C LYS A 57 -4.71 14.61 -3.70
N ARG A 58 -3.47 15.12 -3.62
CA ARG A 58 -3.15 16.40 -2.97
C ARG A 58 -3.90 17.58 -3.58
N ARG A 59 -4.03 17.63 -4.92
CA ARG A 59 -4.82 18.67 -5.61
C ARG A 59 -6.30 18.61 -5.23
N LEU A 60 -6.88 17.41 -5.21
CA LEU A 60 -8.28 17.20 -4.81
C LEU A 60 -8.50 17.58 -3.35
N GLN A 61 -7.62 17.18 -2.43
CA GLN A 61 -7.69 17.55 -1.01
C GLN A 61 -7.71 19.06 -0.83
N ARG A 62 -6.76 19.78 -1.45
CA ARG A 62 -6.72 21.24 -1.40
C ARG A 62 -8.00 21.88 -1.98
N SER A 63 -8.55 21.32 -3.07
CA SER A 63 -9.80 21.78 -3.68
C SER A 63 -11.00 21.60 -2.75
N VAL A 64 -11.07 20.46 -2.05
CA VAL A 64 -12.11 20.17 -1.06
C VAL A 64 -12.00 21.12 0.12
N SER A 65 -10.81 21.30 0.71
CA SER A 65 -10.58 22.18 1.84
C SER A 65 -11.00 23.63 1.53
N ARG A 66 -10.57 24.18 0.38
CA ARG A 66 -10.96 25.53 -0.05
C ARG A 66 -12.49 25.69 -0.19
N LYS A 67 -13.16 24.66 -0.74
CA LYS A 67 -14.63 24.70 -0.88
C LYS A 67 -15.34 24.68 0.46
N TYR A 68 -14.82 23.94 1.43
CA TYR A 68 -15.36 23.97 2.79
C TYR A 68 -15.17 25.34 3.42
N GLU A 69 -14.00 25.95 3.31
CA GLU A 69 -13.77 27.32 3.84
C GLU A 69 -14.69 28.35 3.20
N HIS A 70 -14.88 28.31 1.86
CA HIS A 70 -15.80 29.21 1.17
C HIS A 70 -17.28 29.02 1.57
N ASN A 71 -17.67 27.83 2.02
CA ASN A 71 -19.04 27.53 2.43
C ASN A 71 -19.24 27.53 3.95
N LYS A 72 -18.32 28.13 4.69
CA LYS A 72 -18.43 28.30 6.13
C LYS A 72 -19.47 29.39 6.45
N LYS A 73 -20.49 29.05 7.24
CA LYS A 73 -21.53 29.97 7.70
C LYS A 73 -21.61 29.89 9.23
N GLY A 74 -21.37 30.99 9.91
CA GLY A 74 -21.58 31.10 11.34
C GLY A 74 -20.87 30.06 12.21
N GLY A 75 -19.63 29.63 11.82
CA GLY A 75 -18.86 28.64 12.55
C GLY A 75 -19.10 27.18 12.11
N SER A 76 -20.14 26.91 11.32
CA SER A 76 -20.41 25.58 10.75
C SER A 76 -20.06 25.46 9.26
N TYR A 77 -19.68 24.26 8.81
CA TYR A 77 -19.37 23.99 7.41
C TYR A 77 -20.60 23.43 6.67
N CYS A 78 -21.03 24.13 5.61
CA CYS A 78 -22.12 23.66 4.76
C CYS A 78 -21.60 22.76 3.64
N LYS A 79 -22.17 21.56 3.52
CA LYS A 79 -21.81 20.59 2.51
C LYS A 79 -22.64 20.81 1.23
N THR A 80 -22.02 21.26 0.16
CA THR A 80 -22.67 21.47 -1.13
C THR A 80 -22.50 20.26 -2.05
N ASN A 81 -23.36 20.09 -3.06
CA ASN A 81 -23.25 19.02 -4.07
C ASN A 81 -21.88 19.00 -4.76
N ASN A 82 -21.27 20.16 -4.96
CA ASN A 82 -19.93 20.25 -5.57
C ASN A 82 -18.84 19.73 -4.63
N ILE A 83 -19.00 19.88 -3.31
CA ILE A 83 -18.09 19.27 -2.32
C ILE A 83 -18.25 17.76 -2.36
N VAL A 84 -19.48 17.25 -2.32
CA VAL A 84 -19.78 15.80 -2.40
C VAL A 84 -19.18 15.16 -3.66
N LYS A 85 -19.31 15.79 -4.82
CA LYS A 85 -18.71 15.30 -6.06
C LYS A 85 -17.18 15.22 -5.96
N LYS A 86 -16.53 16.24 -5.39
CA LYS A 86 -15.06 16.25 -5.21
C LYS A 86 -14.59 15.23 -4.18
N GLU A 87 -15.32 15.03 -3.09
CA GLU A 87 -15.03 13.99 -2.10
C GLU A 87 -15.12 12.58 -2.72
N LYS A 88 -16.16 12.31 -3.52
CA LYS A 88 -16.28 11.04 -4.25
C LYS A 88 -15.09 10.79 -5.18
N LEU A 89 -14.58 11.82 -5.85
CA LEU A 89 -13.37 11.70 -6.67
C LEU A 89 -12.13 11.42 -5.81
N LEU A 90 -11.99 12.11 -4.69
CA LEU A 90 -10.89 11.89 -3.74
C LEU A 90 -10.90 10.45 -3.20
N LEU A 91 -12.07 9.93 -2.83
CA LEU A 91 -12.25 8.54 -2.40
C LEU A 91 -11.83 7.56 -3.50
N LYS A 92 -12.25 7.77 -4.75
CA LYS A 92 -11.83 6.92 -5.89
C LYS A 92 -10.30 6.88 -6.05
N VAL A 93 -9.64 8.04 -5.94
CA VAL A 93 -8.17 8.10 -6.04
C VAL A 93 -7.51 7.38 -4.86
N ASN A 94 -8.04 7.53 -3.64
CA ASN A 94 -7.53 6.82 -2.46
C ASN A 94 -7.67 5.30 -2.63
N HIS A 95 -8.83 4.82 -3.06
CA HIS A 95 -9.06 3.39 -3.33
C HIS A 95 -8.09 2.86 -4.39
N ARG A 96 -7.88 3.61 -5.48
CA ARG A 96 -6.94 3.22 -6.53
C ARG A 96 -5.50 3.10 -5.99
N LEU A 97 -5.05 4.06 -5.18
CA LEU A 97 -3.74 4.00 -4.53
C LEU A 97 -3.60 2.80 -3.60
N ALA A 98 -4.63 2.54 -2.78
CA ALA A 98 -4.66 1.40 -1.87
C ALA A 98 -4.61 0.07 -2.64
N ASN A 99 -5.40 -0.05 -3.71
CA ASN A 99 -5.44 -1.25 -4.54
C ASN A 99 -4.09 -1.52 -5.24
N ILE A 100 -3.46 -0.50 -5.81
CA ILE A 100 -2.12 -0.66 -6.44
C ILE A 100 -1.10 -1.17 -5.41
N ARG A 101 -1.10 -0.62 -4.19
CA ARG A 101 -0.18 -1.05 -3.14
C ARG A 101 -0.47 -2.49 -2.68
N LYS A 102 -1.75 -2.80 -2.46
CA LYS A 102 -2.18 -4.13 -2.04
C LYS A 102 -1.87 -5.18 -3.11
N ASP A 103 -2.15 -4.87 -4.37
CA ASP A 103 -1.87 -5.75 -5.50
C ASP A 103 -0.36 -6.05 -5.61
N TYR A 104 0.47 -5.02 -5.55
CA TYR A 104 1.92 -5.19 -5.58
C TYR A 104 2.44 -6.03 -4.41
N LEU A 105 1.94 -5.80 -3.18
CA LEU A 105 2.30 -6.62 -2.03
C LEU A 105 1.88 -8.06 -2.21
N ASN A 106 0.67 -8.32 -2.70
CA ASN A 106 0.19 -9.67 -2.98
C ASN A 106 1.04 -10.38 -4.03
N GLN A 107 1.40 -9.69 -5.12
CA GLN A 107 2.28 -10.24 -6.16
C GLN A 107 3.65 -10.58 -5.59
N THR A 108 4.28 -9.67 -4.86
CA THR A 108 5.58 -9.89 -4.21
C THR A 108 5.54 -11.07 -3.25
N THR A 109 4.51 -11.13 -2.39
CA THR A 109 4.34 -12.23 -1.44
C THR A 109 4.13 -13.55 -2.16
N SER A 110 3.28 -13.59 -3.18
CA SER A 110 3.04 -14.80 -3.98
C SER A 110 4.31 -15.27 -4.68
N GLU A 111 5.11 -14.36 -5.21
CA GLU A 111 6.36 -14.68 -5.88
C GLU A 111 7.37 -15.32 -4.90
N ILE A 112 7.49 -14.76 -3.69
CA ILE A 112 8.37 -15.32 -2.65
C ILE A 112 7.89 -16.72 -2.21
N VAL A 113 6.59 -16.87 -1.95
CA VAL A 113 6.00 -18.13 -1.47
C VAL A 113 6.04 -19.23 -2.55
N ASN A 114 5.84 -18.85 -3.82
CA ASN A 114 5.88 -19.80 -4.94
C ASN A 114 7.27 -20.45 -5.16
N ARG A 115 8.33 -19.87 -4.59
CA ARG A 115 9.66 -20.49 -4.55
C ARG A 115 9.74 -21.66 -3.57
N LYS A 116 8.68 -21.84 -2.75
CA LYS A 116 8.56 -22.92 -1.76
C LYS A 116 9.78 -23.02 -0.82
N PRO A 117 10.23 -21.92 -0.17
CA PRO A 117 11.32 -21.99 0.78
C PRO A 117 10.93 -22.83 1.98
N ARG A 118 11.89 -23.52 2.58
CA ARG A 118 11.66 -24.35 3.79
C ARG A 118 11.19 -23.50 4.97
N PHE A 119 11.72 -22.27 5.09
CA PHE A 119 11.31 -21.26 6.08
C PHE A 119 11.62 -19.86 5.54
N ILE A 120 10.92 -18.88 6.06
CA ILE A 120 11.14 -17.47 5.75
C ILE A 120 11.51 -16.78 7.06
N CYS A 121 12.67 -16.11 7.08
CA CYS A 121 13.15 -15.32 8.19
C CYS A 121 12.93 -13.84 7.88
N ILE A 122 12.24 -13.12 8.75
CA ILE A 122 11.92 -11.69 8.60
C ILE A 122 12.36 -10.98 9.86
N GLU A 123 12.93 -9.78 9.71
CA GLU A 123 13.27 -8.92 10.82
C GLU A 123 12.01 -8.31 11.45
N ASP A 124 11.89 -8.40 12.78
CA ASP A 124 10.78 -7.77 13.52
C ASP A 124 11.10 -6.28 13.77
N LEU A 125 10.66 -5.44 12.83
CA LEU A 125 10.89 -4.01 12.86
C LEU A 125 9.83 -3.26 13.65
N ASN A 126 10.24 -2.58 14.72
CA ASN A 126 9.37 -1.63 15.41
C ASN A 126 9.21 -0.33 14.61
N VAL A 127 8.43 -0.39 13.51
CA VAL A 127 8.21 0.73 12.59
C VAL A 127 7.67 1.97 13.31
N SER A 128 6.78 1.79 14.29
CA SER A 128 6.20 2.92 15.05
C SER A 128 7.24 3.63 15.93
N GLY A 129 8.18 2.89 16.50
CA GLY A 129 9.33 3.45 17.22
C GLY A 129 10.30 4.18 16.30
N MET A 130 10.58 3.61 15.13
CA MET A 130 11.47 4.23 14.14
C MET A 130 10.93 5.56 13.59
N ILE A 131 9.61 5.65 13.32
CA ILE A 131 8.98 6.89 12.84
C ILE A 131 9.01 7.99 13.93
N LYS A 132 8.91 7.65 15.19
CA LYS A 132 8.98 8.61 16.30
C LYS A 132 10.38 9.14 16.55
N ASN A 133 11.41 8.38 16.22
CA ASN A 133 12.81 8.78 16.37
C ASN A 133 13.20 9.80 15.29
N ARG A 134 13.37 11.07 15.71
CA ARG A 134 13.77 12.17 14.83
C ARG A 134 15.18 12.03 14.22
N HIS A 135 16.00 11.10 14.72
CA HIS A 135 17.37 10.84 14.24
C HIS A 135 17.42 10.10 12.90
N TYR A 136 16.31 9.47 12.47
CA TYR A 136 16.20 8.82 11.14
C TYR A 136 15.57 9.74 10.07
N LYS A 137 15.85 11.05 10.11
CA LYS A 137 15.58 11.88 8.94
C LYS A 137 16.59 11.49 7.88
N CYS A 138 16.13 10.72 6.87
CA CYS A 138 16.90 10.50 5.65
C CYS A 138 17.18 11.86 4.99
N GLU A 139 18.45 12.17 4.78
CA GLU A 139 18.91 13.21 3.86
C GLU A 139 18.41 12.97 2.44
#